data_1a5006c746948c806ee972d06f928582
#
_entry.id   1a5006c746948c806ee972d06f928582
#
_cell.length_a   1.000
_cell.length_b   1.000
_cell.length_c   1.000
_cell.angle_alpha   90.00
_cell.angle_beta   90.00
_cell.angle_gamma   90.00
#
_symmetry.space_group_name_H-M   'P 1'
#
loop_
_entity.id
_entity.type
_entity.pdbx_description
1 polymer ?
#
loop_
_entity_poly.entity_id
_entity_poly.type
_entity_poly.pdbx_seq_one_letter_code
_entity_poly.pdbx_strand_id
1 'polypeptide(L)'
;MALWISRYNGSMSDSRQPLAERMRPQTLDEVIGQSHLLGEGELLRRIVKNGEPVSLILWGPPGTGKTTLARIIAREVKAEFIELSAVTSGKKDVEQVIEHARQNWNLGLRTILFVDEIHRFNKAQQDAFLPHVESGLITLIGATTENPSFEVITPLLSRSRVLVLQRLTKDEIISVLKRALKVLKKSKQVSPKALDYLAELSDGDARVALGNLELALSFNEKVTPEVVKAAAQKRLPGYDKKGDSHYDVISAFIKS
;
A
#
# COMPACT_ATOMS: atom_id res chain seq x y z
N MET A 1 25.58 1.65 -7.05
CA MET A 1 24.26 2.29 -6.95
C MET A 1 23.60 1.69 -5.73
N ALA A 2 23.38 2.49 -4.68
CA ALA A 2 23.06 1.99 -3.33
C ALA A 2 21.66 1.36 -3.31
N LEU A 3 21.58 0.12 -2.84
CA LEU A 3 20.32 -0.50 -2.40
C LEU A 3 19.64 0.44 -1.39
N TRP A 4 18.41 0.84 -1.68
CA TRP A 4 17.56 1.50 -0.71
C TRP A 4 17.14 0.48 0.35
N ILE A 5 18.08 0.15 1.24
CA ILE A 5 17.74 -0.53 2.49
C ILE A 5 17.11 0.54 3.36
N SER A 6 15.80 0.61 3.33
CA SER A 6 15.05 1.46 4.25
C SER A 6 15.18 0.86 5.65
N ARG A 7 16.27 1.21 6.35
CA ARG A 7 16.28 1.06 7.81
C ARG A 7 15.20 1.99 8.32
N TYR A 8 14.09 1.41 8.72
CA TYR A 8 12.98 2.14 9.31
C TYR A 8 13.39 2.62 10.70
N ASN A 9 14.16 3.71 10.74
CA ASN A 9 14.31 4.52 11.94
C ASN A 9 13.05 5.38 12.03
N GLY A 10 12.19 5.10 12.99
CA GLY A 10 11.00 5.88 13.32
C GLY A 10 11.36 7.30 13.75
N SER A 11 11.79 8.14 12.80
CA SER A 11 12.07 9.55 13.03
C SER A 11 10.97 10.39 12.40
N MET A 12 10.48 11.33 13.19
CA MET A 12 9.60 12.46 12.89
C MET A 12 9.23 12.62 11.42
N SER A 13 7.91 12.58 11.13
CA SER A 13 7.37 12.80 9.79
C SER A 13 7.91 14.11 9.20
N ASP A 14 8.83 14.00 8.26
CA ASP A 14 9.31 15.14 7.50
C ASP A 14 8.10 15.74 6.76
N SER A 15 7.85 17.03 6.98
CA SER A 15 6.75 17.76 6.34
C SER A 15 6.80 17.72 4.79
N ARG A 16 7.95 17.33 4.24
CA ARG A 16 8.17 17.15 2.79
C ARG A 16 7.63 15.83 2.26
N GLN A 17 7.35 14.84 3.12
CA GLN A 17 6.77 13.58 2.69
C GLN A 17 5.28 13.75 2.36
N PRO A 18 4.77 13.04 1.32
CA PRO A 18 3.34 13.03 1.01
C PRO A 18 2.49 12.64 2.22
N LEU A 19 1.32 13.25 2.35
CA LEU A 19 0.42 12.99 3.49
C LEU A 19 0.07 11.49 3.62
N ALA A 20 -0.09 10.80 2.51
CA ALA A 20 -0.35 9.35 2.51
C ALA A 20 0.76 8.54 3.21
N GLU A 21 2.03 8.94 3.07
CA GLU A 21 3.14 8.28 3.75
C GLU A 21 3.18 8.66 5.24
N ARG A 22 2.97 9.93 5.55
CA ARG A 22 2.92 10.43 6.93
C ARG A 22 1.79 9.82 7.76
N MET A 23 0.67 9.48 7.11
CA MET A 23 -0.53 8.89 7.73
C MET A 23 -0.52 7.36 7.70
N ARG A 24 0.54 6.73 7.21
CA ARG A 24 0.65 5.28 7.13
C ARG A 24 0.51 4.66 8.54
N PRO A 25 -0.44 3.72 8.74
CA PRO A 25 -0.57 2.98 9.98
C PRO A 25 0.73 2.29 10.39
N GLN A 26 0.99 2.27 11.68
CA GLN A 26 2.19 1.68 12.26
C GLN A 26 1.91 0.35 12.97
N THR A 27 0.67 0.12 13.39
CA THR A 27 0.21 -1.10 14.05
C THR A 27 -1.03 -1.64 13.35
N LEU A 28 -1.38 -2.92 13.59
CA LEU A 28 -2.62 -3.49 13.04
C LEU A 28 -3.87 -2.76 13.53
N ASP A 29 -3.86 -2.25 14.76
CA ASP A 29 -5.01 -1.54 15.35
C ASP A 29 -5.25 -0.16 14.73
N GLU A 30 -4.23 0.40 14.10
CA GLU A 30 -4.35 1.66 13.36
C GLU A 30 -4.89 1.48 11.94
N VAL A 31 -4.92 0.25 11.43
CA VAL A 31 -5.42 -0.02 10.08
C VAL A 31 -6.95 0.12 10.06
N ILE A 32 -7.44 0.96 9.17
CA ILE A 32 -8.86 1.14 8.93
C ILE A 32 -9.29 0.21 7.79
N GLY A 33 -10.42 -0.46 7.97
CA GLY A 33 -10.91 -1.47 7.03
C GLY A 33 -10.26 -2.84 7.20
N GLN A 34 -10.47 -3.71 6.21
CA GLN A 34 -9.95 -5.09 6.17
C GLN A 34 -10.33 -5.94 7.41
N SER A 35 -11.50 -5.72 7.99
CA SER A 35 -11.95 -6.39 9.22
C SER A 35 -11.93 -7.92 9.10
N HIS A 36 -12.17 -8.47 7.91
CA HIS A 36 -12.09 -9.91 7.60
C HIS A 36 -10.67 -10.50 7.67
N LEU A 37 -9.62 -9.65 7.67
CA LEU A 37 -8.22 -10.07 7.82
C LEU A 37 -7.64 -9.71 9.19
N LEU A 38 -8.21 -8.68 9.84
CA LEU A 38 -7.68 -8.06 11.05
C LEU A 38 -8.51 -8.33 12.30
N GLY A 39 -9.63 -9.04 12.20
CA GLY A 39 -10.48 -9.42 13.33
C GLY A 39 -9.75 -10.28 14.37
N GLU A 40 -10.32 -10.40 15.57
CA GLU A 40 -9.79 -11.30 16.59
C GLU A 40 -9.77 -12.75 16.06
N GLY A 41 -8.62 -13.42 16.20
CA GLY A 41 -8.45 -14.79 15.71
C GLY A 41 -8.13 -14.92 14.23
N GLU A 42 -8.14 -13.84 13.46
CA GLU A 42 -7.78 -13.86 12.05
C GLU A 42 -6.27 -14.06 11.82
N LEU A 43 -5.92 -14.51 10.61
CA LEU A 43 -4.57 -14.97 10.28
C LEU A 43 -3.50 -13.91 10.59
N LEU A 44 -3.72 -12.65 10.22
CA LEU A 44 -2.72 -11.60 10.41
C LEU A 44 -2.44 -11.33 11.90
N ARG A 45 -3.48 -11.33 12.74
CA ARG A 45 -3.29 -11.20 14.20
C ARG A 45 -2.57 -12.40 14.80
N ARG A 46 -2.83 -13.61 14.29
CA ARG A 46 -2.12 -14.82 14.73
C ARG A 46 -0.64 -14.79 14.36
N ILE A 47 -0.30 -14.39 13.12
CA ILE A 47 1.09 -14.22 12.67
C ILE A 47 1.84 -13.27 13.59
N VAL A 48 1.25 -12.11 13.86
CA VAL A 48 1.85 -11.09 14.73
C VAL A 48 1.99 -11.61 16.17
N LYS A 49 0.94 -12.20 16.71
CA LYS A 49 0.93 -12.74 18.09
C LYS A 49 1.97 -13.84 18.29
N ASN A 50 2.13 -14.72 17.32
CA ASN A 50 3.08 -15.86 17.41
C ASN A 50 4.52 -15.42 17.09
N GLY A 51 4.71 -14.26 16.46
CA GLY A 51 6.04 -13.80 16.04
C GLY A 51 6.67 -14.62 14.91
N GLU A 52 5.87 -15.46 14.23
CA GLU A 52 6.33 -16.32 13.15
C GLU A 52 5.73 -15.86 11.83
N PRO A 53 6.49 -15.16 10.99
CA PRO A 53 5.99 -14.73 9.71
C PRO A 53 5.84 -15.91 8.75
N VAL A 54 4.76 -15.88 7.97
CA VAL A 54 4.51 -16.84 6.88
C VAL A 54 4.51 -16.10 5.56
N SER A 55 4.88 -16.79 4.48
CA SER A 55 4.82 -16.20 3.15
C SER A 55 3.39 -15.90 2.74
N LEU A 56 3.19 -14.71 2.16
CA LEU A 56 1.87 -14.17 1.83
C LEU A 56 1.86 -13.65 0.39
N ILE A 57 0.72 -13.75 -0.26
CA ILE A 57 0.39 -12.98 -1.46
C ILE A 57 -0.77 -12.05 -1.11
N LEU A 58 -0.51 -10.75 -1.09
CA LEU A 58 -1.49 -9.71 -0.83
C LEU A 58 -2.11 -9.27 -2.17
N TRP A 59 -3.34 -9.67 -2.40
CA TRP A 59 -4.06 -9.36 -3.64
C TRP A 59 -5.16 -8.35 -3.40
N GLY A 60 -5.26 -7.34 -4.24
CA GLY A 60 -6.34 -6.36 -4.18
C GLY A 60 -6.03 -5.06 -4.90
N PRO A 61 -7.02 -4.18 -5.05
CA PRO A 61 -6.88 -2.90 -5.74
C PRO A 61 -5.78 -2.01 -5.16
N PRO A 62 -5.32 -0.99 -5.89
CA PRO A 62 -4.38 -0.02 -5.36
C PRO A 62 -4.97 0.73 -4.15
N GLY A 63 -4.11 1.25 -3.27
CA GLY A 63 -4.52 2.05 -2.10
C GLY A 63 -5.21 1.29 -0.95
N THR A 64 -5.34 -0.04 -1.03
CA THR A 64 -6.00 -0.88 0.00
C THR A 64 -5.10 -1.23 1.19
N GLY A 65 -3.81 -0.87 1.16
CA GLY A 65 -2.89 -1.05 2.28
C GLY A 65 -1.94 -2.24 2.19
N LYS A 66 -1.75 -2.88 1.03
CA LYS A 66 -0.85 -4.04 0.85
C LYS A 66 0.55 -3.80 1.42
N THR A 67 1.25 -2.78 0.97
CA THR A 67 2.59 -2.40 1.47
C THR A 67 2.57 -2.03 2.96
N THR A 68 1.50 -1.38 3.42
CA THR A 68 1.32 -1.01 4.83
C THR A 68 1.25 -2.25 5.72
N LEU A 69 0.42 -3.22 5.36
CA LEU A 69 0.31 -4.48 6.10
C LEU A 69 1.62 -5.26 6.13
N ALA A 70 2.33 -5.34 5.00
CA ALA A 70 3.62 -6.01 4.93
C ALA A 70 4.65 -5.37 5.89
N ARG A 71 4.72 -4.03 5.93
CA ARG A 71 5.61 -3.30 6.86
C ARG A 71 5.22 -3.49 8.32
N ILE A 72 3.92 -3.47 8.64
CA ILE A 72 3.43 -3.73 10.00
C ILE A 72 3.82 -5.14 10.43
N ILE A 73 3.57 -6.17 9.60
CA ILE A 73 3.95 -7.55 9.91
C ILE A 73 5.44 -7.64 10.21
N ALA A 74 6.30 -7.09 9.34
CA ALA A 74 7.75 -7.15 9.53
C ALA A 74 8.19 -6.52 10.85
N ARG A 75 7.61 -5.37 11.19
CA ARG A 75 7.89 -4.67 12.43
C ARG A 75 7.48 -5.47 13.68
N GLU A 76 6.25 -5.99 13.66
CA GLU A 76 5.70 -6.74 14.79
C GLU A 76 6.45 -8.04 15.06
N VAL A 77 6.89 -8.74 13.99
CA VAL A 77 7.68 -9.97 14.14
C VAL A 77 9.19 -9.69 14.26
N LYS A 78 9.59 -8.41 14.33
CA LYS A 78 10.99 -7.95 14.45
C LYS A 78 11.90 -8.50 13.35
N ALA A 79 11.39 -8.59 12.11
CA ALA A 79 12.14 -8.99 10.93
C ALA A 79 12.67 -7.76 10.19
N GLU A 80 13.82 -7.90 9.52
CA GLU A 80 14.27 -6.88 8.57
C GLU A 80 13.38 -6.90 7.34
N PHE A 81 12.92 -5.71 6.95
CA PHE A 81 12.04 -5.51 5.81
C PHE A 81 12.81 -4.99 4.61
N ILE A 82 12.86 -5.80 3.56
CA ILE A 82 13.50 -5.43 2.29
C ILE A 82 12.40 -5.32 1.23
N GLU A 83 12.37 -4.21 0.51
CA GLU A 83 11.37 -3.93 -0.51
C GLU A 83 12.01 -3.98 -1.91
N LEU A 84 11.42 -4.78 -2.80
CA LEU A 84 11.71 -4.80 -4.23
C LEU A 84 10.46 -4.40 -5.00
N SER A 85 10.64 -3.59 -6.02
CA SER A 85 9.60 -3.34 -7.02
C SER A 85 9.86 -4.21 -8.25
N ALA A 86 8.95 -5.11 -8.58
CA ALA A 86 9.10 -5.97 -9.76
C ALA A 86 9.08 -5.18 -11.09
N VAL A 87 8.65 -3.90 -11.05
CA VAL A 87 8.68 -3.00 -12.22
C VAL A 87 10.10 -2.53 -12.53
N THR A 88 10.91 -2.26 -11.49
CA THR A 88 12.24 -1.64 -11.64
C THR A 88 13.40 -2.57 -11.30
N SER A 89 13.14 -3.68 -10.61
CA SER A 89 14.18 -4.61 -10.13
C SER A 89 14.42 -5.75 -11.12
N GLY A 90 15.68 -6.16 -11.22
CA GLY A 90 16.12 -7.26 -12.06
C GLY A 90 16.76 -8.40 -11.27
N LYS A 91 17.34 -9.38 -11.98
CA LYS A 91 17.99 -10.56 -11.39
C LYS A 91 19.09 -10.19 -10.37
N LYS A 92 19.88 -9.17 -10.69
CA LYS A 92 20.97 -8.71 -9.80
C LYS A 92 20.45 -8.18 -8.47
N ASP A 93 19.32 -7.47 -8.47
CA ASP A 93 18.72 -6.94 -7.24
C ASP A 93 18.21 -8.08 -6.36
N VAL A 94 17.62 -9.11 -6.97
CA VAL A 94 17.21 -10.33 -6.26
C VAL A 94 18.42 -11.02 -5.62
N GLU A 95 19.51 -11.23 -6.36
CA GLU A 95 20.75 -11.84 -5.85
C GLU A 95 21.33 -11.05 -4.66
N GLN A 96 21.34 -9.73 -4.72
CA GLN A 96 21.82 -8.87 -3.64
C GLN A 96 20.94 -9.00 -2.37
N VAL A 97 19.62 -9.05 -2.54
CA VAL A 97 18.69 -9.26 -1.42
C VAL A 97 18.91 -10.62 -0.76
N ILE A 98 19.12 -11.66 -1.55
CA ILE A 98 19.39 -13.01 -1.03
C ILE A 98 20.71 -13.03 -0.24
N GLU A 99 21.75 -12.38 -0.75
CA GLU A 99 23.02 -12.29 -0.02
C GLU A 99 22.88 -11.53 1.29
N HIS A 100 22.13 -10.44 1.28
CA HIS A 100 21.81 -9.69 2.50
C HIS A 100 21.00 -10.54 3.50
N ALA A 101 20.01 -11.31 3.02
CA ALA A 101 19.27 -12.23 3.85
C ALA A 101 20.14 -13.32 4.50
N ARG A 102 21.18 -13.80 3.81
CA ARG A 102 22.17 -14.73 4.40
C ARG A 102 22.97 -14.08 5.53
N GLN A 103 23.37 -12.82 5.36
CA GLN A 103 24.06 -12.08 6.41
C GLN A 103 23.15 -11.92 7.65
N ASN A 104 21.88 -11.56 7.44
CA ASN A 104 20.90 -11.47 8.51
C ASN A 104 20.72 -12.83 9.23
N TRP A 105 20.58 -13.91 8.46
CA TRP A 105 20.44 -15.25 9.00
C TRP A 105 21.59 -15.63 9.95
N ASN A 106 22.83 -15.32 9.55
CA ASN A 106 24.03 -15.55 10.37
C ASN A 106 24.03 -14.70 11.66
N LEU A 107 23.29 -13.60 11.68
CA LEU A 107 23.09 -12.74 12.86
C LEU A 107 21.85 -13.12 13.68
N GLY A 108 21.14 -14.17 13.30
CA GLY A 108 19.89 -14.59 13.95
C GLY A 108 18.70 -13.65 13.62
N LEU A 109 18.81 -12.83 12.59
CA LEU A 109 17.77 -11.92 12.15
C LEU A 109 16.94 -12.56 11.01
N ARG A 110 15.62 -12.42 11.10
CA ARG A 110 14.71 -12.83 10.04
C ARG A 110 14.62 -11.75 8.96
N THR A 111 14.44 -12.18 7.71
CA THR A 111 14.26 -11.27 6.58
C THR A 111 12.88 -11.48 5.95
N ILE A 112 12.08 -10.42 5.88
CA ILE A 112 10.87 -10.35 5.07
C ILE A 112 11.21 -9.62 3.78
N LEU A 113 11.08 -10.33 2.67
CA LEU A 113 11.19 -9.76 1.33
C LEU A 113 9.79 -9.39 0.84
N PHE A 114 9.55 -8.11 0.71
CA PHE A 114 8.33 -7.59 0.07
C PHE A 114 8.60 -7.33 -1.41
N VAL A 115 7.78 -7.93 -2.27
CA VAL A 115 7.84 -7.73 -3.72
C VAL A 115 6.58 -7.03 -4.17
N ASP A 116 6.70 -5.73 -4.49
CA ASP A 116 5.57 -4.96 -5.02
C ASP A 116 5.36 -5.30 -6.50
N GLU A 117 4.09 -5.45 -6.90
CA GLU A 117 3.66 -5.83 -8.25
C GLU A 117 4.33 -7.13 -8.74
N ILE A 118 4.34 -8.18 -7.89
CA ILE A 118 5.04 -9.45 -8.15
C ILE A 118 4.68 -10.07 -9.51
N HIS A 119 3.49 -9.79 -10.05
CA HIS A 119 3.05 -10.24 -11.37
C HIS A 119 3.89 -9.67 -12.53
N ARG A 120 4.70 -8.62 -12.30
CA ARG A 120 5.62 -8.06 -13.28
C ARG A 120 6.91 -8.87 -13.43
N PHE A 121 7.24 -9.69 -12.45
CA PHE A 121 8.32 -10.65 -12.60
C PHE A 121 7.91 -11.80 -13.50
N ASN A 122 8.76 -12.17 -14.45
CA ASN A 122 8.56 -13.38 -15.24
C ASN A 122 8.72 -14.65 -14.39
N LYS A 123 8.31 -15.80 -14.95
CA LYS A 123 8.33 -17.08 -14.23
C LYS A 123 9.71 -17.43 -13.69
N ALA A 124 10.78 -17.21 -14.45
CA ALA A 124 12.15 -17.50 -14.03
C ALA A 124 12.61 -16.60 -12.86
N GLN A 125 12.16 -15.35 -12.83
CA GLN A 125 12.44 -14.44 -11.72
C GLN A 125 11.66 -14.84 -10.45
N GLN A 126 10.41 -15.28 -10.62
CA GLN A 126 9.62 -15.81 -9.50
C GLN A 126 10.21 -17.14 -8.98
N ASP A 127 10.65 -18.03 -9.87
CA ASP A 127 11.33 -19.30 -9.50
C ASP A 127 12.60 -19.08 -8.67
N ALA A 128 13.31 -17.97 -8.91
CA ALA A 128 14.52 -17.64 -8.16
C ALA A 128 14.29 -17.46 -6.64
N PHE A 129 13.07 -17.18 -6.21
CA PHE A 129 12.74 -17.07 -4.78
C PHE A 129 12.52 -18.43 -4.11
N LEU A 130 12.12 -19.47 -4.86
CA LEU A 130 11.68 -20.75 -4.31
C LEU A 130 12.68 -21.39 -3.35
N PRO A 131 13.98 -21.58 -3.70
CA PRO A 131 14.94 -22.22 -2.81
C PRO A 131 15.09 -21.48 -1.48
N HIS A 132 14.91 -20.17 -1.50
CA HIS A 132 15.11 -19.29 -0.36
C HIS A 132 13.86 -19.20 0.54
N VAL A 133 12.67 -19.34 -0.05
CA VAL A 133 11.40 -19.48 0.67
C VAL A 133 11.32 -20.87 1.31
N GLU A 134 11.73 -21.92 0.59
CA GLU A 134 11.74 -23.31 1.08
C GLU A 134 12.70 -23.53 2.24
N SER A 135 13.89 -22.93 2.16
CA SER A 135 14.87 -23.00 3.24
C SER A 135 14.54 -22.11 4.45
N GLY A 136 13.52 -21.24 4.34
CA GLY A 136 13.19 -20.26 5.36
C GLY A 136 14.16 -19.09 5.47
N LEU A 137 15.11 -18.96 4.53
CA LEU A 137 16.07 -17.85 4.49
C LEU A 137 15.36 -16.51 4.36
N ILE A 138 14.29 -16.47 3.57
CA ILE A 138 13.39 -15.32 3.44
C ILE A 138 11.94 -15.74 3.68
N THR A 139 11.16 -14.83 4.25
CA THR A 139 9.69 -14.88 4.20
C THR A 139 9.24 -13.95 3.08
N LEU A 140 8.56 -14.47 2.07
CA LEU A 140 8.10 -13.70 0.93
C LEU A 140 6.72 -13.08 1.19
N ILE A 141 6.59 -11.78 0.99
CA ILE A 141 5.28 -11.11 0.91
C ILE A 141 5.18 -10.47 -0.47
N GLY A 142 4.46 -11.12 -1.38
CA GLY A 142 4.16 -10.56 -2.71
C GLY A 142 2.91 -9.69 -2.68
N ALA A 143 2.94 -8.55 -3.35
CA ALA A 143 1.76 -7.72 -3.57
C ALA A 143 1.39 -7.70 -5.05
N THR A 144 0.11 -7.76 -5.36
CA THR A 144 -0.39 -7.70 -6.74
C THR A 144 -1.78 -7.10 -6.81
N THR A 145 -2.06 -6.43 -7.92
CA THR A 145 -3.41 -5.99 -8.31
C THR A 145 -4.10 -7.01 -9.21
N GLU A 146 -3.34 -7.91 -9.84
CA GLU A 146 -3.83 -8.93 -10.76
C GLU A 146 -4.17 -10.23 -10.01
N ASN A 147 -4.99 -11.09 -10.62
CA ASN A 147 -5.36 -12.36 -10.01
C ASN A 147 -4.13 -13.28 -9.88
N PRO A 148 -3.72 -13.61 -8.64
CA PRO A 148 -2.50 -14.37 -8.41
C PRO A 148 -2.55 -15.79 -9.00
N SER A 149 -3.73 -16.36 -9.20
CA SER A 149 -3.87 -17.70 -9.79
C SER A 149 -3.38 -17.78 -11.23
N PHE A 150 -3.31 -16.65 -11.95
CA PHE A 150 -2.81 -16.60 -13.32
C PHE A 150 -1.39 -16.03 -13.40
N GLU A 151 -1.03 -15.17 -12.47
CA GLU A 151 0.17 -14.34 -12.55
C GLU A 151 1.33 -14.82 -11.66
N VAL A 152 1.01 -15.55 -10.59
CA VAL A 152 2.01 -16.09 -9.67
C VAL A 152 2.17 -17.59 -9.93
N ILE A 153 3.41 -18.05 -10.00
CA ILE A 153 3.70 -19.46 -10.26
C ILE A 153 3.14 -20.36 -9.15
N THR A 154 2.59 -21.50 -9.55
CA THR A 154 1.99 -22.48 -8.65
C THR A 154 2.90 -22.89 -7.46
N PRO A 155 4.23 -23.10 -7.64
CA PRO A 155 5.10 -23.43 -6.52
C PRO A 155 5.17 -22.34 -5.43
N LEU A 156 5.12 -21.06 -5.79
CA LEU A 156 5.05 -19.97 -4.79
C LEU A 156 3.68 -19.91 -4.12
N LEU A 157 2.60 -20.07 -4.89
CA LEU A 157 1.24 -20.10 -4.34
C LEU A 157 1.06 -21.24 -3.31
N SER A 158 1.60 -22.42 -3.59
CA SER A 158 1.49 -23.57 -2.66
C SER A 158 2.22 -23.35 -1.33
N ARG A 159 3.19 -22.43 -1.29
CA ARG A 159 3.99 -22.07 -0.10
C ARG A 159 3.58 -20.75 0.53
N SER A 160 2.56 -20.11 -0.01
CA SER A 160 2.08 -18.81 0.46
C SER A 160 0.60 -18.86 0.80
N ARG A 161 0.14 -17.94 1.65
CA ARG A 161 -1.29 -17.72 1.86
C ARG A 161 -1.72 -16.50 1.05
N VAL A 162 -2.75 -16.66 0.24
CA VAL A 162 -3.35 -15.54 -0.51
C VAL A 162 -4.34 -14.83 0.41
N LEU A 163 -4.13 -13.53 0.58
CA LEU A 163 -5.02 -12.64 1.34
C LEU A 163 -5.60 -11.60 0.37
N VAL A 164 -6.93 -11.54 0.35
CA VAL A 164 -7.66 -10.62 -0.53
C VAL A 164 -7.96 -9.33 0.23
N LEU A 165 -7.40 -8.22 -0.24
CA LEU A 165 -7.70 -6.90 0.30
C LEU A 165 -8.83 -6.26 -0.50
N GLN A 166 -9.79 -5.70 0.21
CA GLN A 166 -10.95 -5.04 -0.37
C GLN A 166 -10.75 -3.53 -0.45
N ARG A 167 -11.46 -2.88 -1.38
CA ARG A 167 -11.57 -1.41 -1.38
C ARG A 167 -12.13 -0.93 -0.06
N LEU A 168 -11.65 0.20 0.41
CA LEU A 168 -12.23 0.83 1.58
C LEU A 168 -13.61 1.39 1.24
N THR A 169 -14.54 1.21 2.17
CA THR A 169 -15.87 1.83 2.05
C THR A 169 -15.76 3.35 2.18
N LYS A 170 -16.79 4.07 1.79
CA LYS A 170 -16.87 5.53 1.94
C LYS A 170 -16.64 5.97 3.39
N ASP A 171 -17.25 5.28 4.35
CA ASP A 171 -17.11 5.60 5.77
C ASP A 171 -15.71 5.34 6.31
N GLU A 172 -15.06 4.28 5.83
CA GLU A 172 -13.67 3.98 6.15
C GLU A 172 -12.72 5.04 5.59
N ILE A 173 -12.92 5.48 4.35
CA ILE A 173 -12.16 6.61 3.76
C ILE A 173 -12.39 7.90 4.56
N ILE A 174 -13.62 8.22 4.93
CA ILE A 174 -13.92 9.38 5.79
C ILE A 174 -13.17 9.27 7.12
N SER A 175 -13.09 8.08 7.70
CA SER A 175 -12.35 7.82 8.92
C SER A 175 -10.84 8.05 8.75
N VAL A 176 -10.26 7.62 7.64
CA VAL A 176 -8.86 7.91 7.27
C VAL A 176 -8.62 9.42 7.15
N LEU A 177 -9.50 10.14 6.45
CA LEU A 177 -9.40 11.59 6.28
C LEU A 177 -9.54 12.34 7.60
N LYS A 178 -10.48 11.95 8.46
CA LYS A 178 -10.66 12.54 9.81
C LYS A 178 -9.42 12.32 10.68
N ARG A 179 -8.82 11.12 10.65
CA ARG A 179 -7.57 10.83 11.35
C ARG A 179 -6.44 11.76 10.87
N ALA A 180 -6.29 11.93 9.56
CA ALA A 180 -5.30 12.84 8.97
C ALA A 180 -5.51 14.28 9.42
N LEU A 181 -6.73 14.78 9.37
CA LEU A 181 -7.09 16.14 9.81
C LEU A 181 -6.83 16.37 11.30
N LYS A 182 -7.06 15.35 12.13
CA LYS A 182 -6.76 15.41 13.57
C LYS A 182 -5.25 15.57 13.81
N VAL A 183 -4.42 14.76 13.10
CA VAL A 183 -2.96 14.84 13.19
C VAL A 183 -2.44 16.19 12.70
N LEU A 184 -3.00 16.71 11.60
CA LEU A 184 -2.64 18.02 11.05
C LEU A 184 -3.21 19.20 11.86
N LYS A 185 -4.07 18.96 12.85
CA LYS A 185 -4.81 19.99 13.62
C LYS A 185 -5.67 20.90 12.73
N LYS A 186 -6.18 20.35 11.60
CA LYS A 186 -6.94 21.09 10.57
C LYS A 186 -8.40 20.65 10.47
N SER A 187 -8.97 19.99 11.49
CA SER A 187 -10.32 19.43 11.47
C SER A 187 -11.43 20.46 11.18
N LYS A 188 -11.22 21.72 11.55
CA LYS A 188 -12.18 22.81 11.31
C LYS A 188 -12.08 23.44 9.92
N GLN A 189 -11.05 23.10 9.14
CA GLN A 189 -10.83 23.67 7.81
C GLN A 189 -11.60 22.93 6.71
N VAL A 190 -12.04 21.70 6.94
CA VAL A 190 -12.69 20.86 5.93
C VAL A 190 -14.16 20.66 6.32
N SER A 191 -15.07 21.01 5.42
CA SER A 191 -16.50 20.83 5.63
C SER A 191 -16.88 19.33 5.54
N PRO A 192 -17.96 18.88 6.25
CA PRO A 192 -18.44 17.50 6.13
C PRO A 192 -18.74 17.10 4.67
N LYS A 193 -19.37 17.99 3.91
CA LYS A 193 -19.65 17.77 2.48
C LYS A 193 -18.37 17.59 1.64
N ALA A 194 -17.29 18.28 2.00
CA ALA A 194 -16.01 18.10 1.30
C ALA A 194 -15.36 16.75 1.65
N LEU A 195 -15.51 16.26 2.88
CA LEU A 195 -15.07 14.90 3.25
C LEU A 195 -15.82 13.83 2.48
N ASP A 196 -17.16 13.96 2.37
CA ASP A 196 -17.98 13.05 1.58
C ASP A 196 -17.54 13.03 0.12
N TYR A 197 -17.30 14.19 -0.46
CA TYR A 197 -16.88 14.32 -1.85
C TYR A 197 -15.46 13.76 -2.08
N LEU A 198 -14.51 14.00 -1.15
CA LEU A 198 -13.17 13.39 -1.19
C LEU A 198 -13.25 11.87 -1.15
N ALA A 199 -14.12 11.31 -0.32
CA ALA A 199 -14.30 9.87 -0.21
C ALA A 199 -14.89 9.27 -1.50
N GLU A 200 -15.87 9.90 -2.09
CA GLU A 200 -16.44 9.49 -3.39
C GLU A 200 -15.41 9.51 -4.51
N LEU A 201 -14.64 10.59 -4.63
CA LEU A 201 -13.60 10.72 -5.66
C LEU A 201 -12.47 9.70 -5.54
N SER A 202 -12.25 9.16 -4.34
CA SER A 202 -11.14 8.23 -4.11
C SER A 202 -11.46 6.79 -4.51
N ASP A 203 -12.72 6.45 -4.69
CA ASP A 203 -13.19 5.10 -5.04
C ASP A 203 -12.54 4.00 -4.17
N GLY A 204 -12.47 4.25 -2.85
CA GLY A 204 -11.89 3.32 -1.88
C GLY A 204 -10.36 3.26 -1.85
N ASP A 205 -9.66 4.15 -2.56
CA ASP A 205 -8.21 4.28 -2.51
C ASP A 205 -7.80 5.36 -1.48
N ALA A 206 -7.26 4.92 -0.34
CA ALA A 206 -6.83 5.82 0.73
C ALA A 206 -5.68 6.76 0.30
N ARG A 207 -4.81 6.33 -0.61
CA ARG A 207 -3.69 7.14 -1.12
C ARG A 207 -4.21 8.30 -1.96
N VAL A 208 -5.19 8.03 -2.81
CA VAL A 208 -5.87 9.05 -3.63
C VAL A 208 -6.62 10.02 -2.72
N ALA A 209 -7.35 9.53 -1.73
CA ALA A 209 -8.10 10.36 -0.78
C ALA A 209 -7.18 11.34 -0.03
N LEU A 210 -6.10 10.83 0.55
CA LEU A 210 -5.12 11.63 1.30
C LEU A 210 -4.37 12.62 0.39
N GLY A 211 -4.00 12.22 -0.82
CA GLY A 211 -3.36 13.11 -1.78
C GLY A 211 -4.27 14.26 -2.23
N ASN A 212 -5.55 13.99 -2.46
CA ASN A 212 -6.53 15.03 -2.79
C ASN A 212 -6.80 15.96 -1.60
N LEU A 213 -6.86 15.43 -0.38
CA LEU A 213 -6.95 16.23 0.84
C LEU A 213 -5.75 17.15 1.01
N GLU A 214 -4.53 16.63 0.87
CA GLU A 214 -3.29 17.40 0.96
C GLU A 214 -3.28 18.56 -0.03
N LEU A 215 -3.65 18.27 -1.28
CA LEU A 215 -3.72 19.28 -2.33
C LEU A 215 -4.80 20.34 -2.03
N ALA A 216 -5.99 19.93 -1.59
CA ALA A 216 -7.06 20.87 -1.23
C ALA A 216 -6.65 21.78 -0.05
N LEU A 217 -5.94 21.25 0.94
CA LEU A 217 -5.43 22.02 2.09
C LEU A 217 -4.29 22.98 1.73
N SER A 218 -3.59 22.77 0.61
CA SER A 218 -2.54 23.69 0.14
C SER A 218 -3.08 24.91 -0.59
N PHE A 219 -4.33 24.85 -1.08
CA PHE A 219 -4.91 25.95 -1.86
C PHE A 219 -5.72 26.94 -1.02
N ASN A 220 -6.38 26.48 0.07
CA ASN A 220 -7.31 27.31 0.81
C ASN A 220 -7.37 26.98 2.31
N GLU A 221 -7.66 28.00 3.12
CA GLU A 221 -7.90 27.84 4.56
C GLU A 221 -9.21 27.11 4.86
N LYS A 222 -10.23 27.18 3.96
CA LYS A 222 -11.50 26.46 4.06
C LYS A 222 -11.68 25.57 2.84
N VAL A 223 -11.80 24.26 3.09
CA VAL A 223 -11.99 23.25 2.05
C VAL A 223 -13.49 22.93 1.92
N THR A 224 -14.06 23.32 0.81
CA THR A 224 -15.43 23.00 0.37
C THR A 224 -15.39 21.99 -0.78
N PRO A 225 -16.53 21.40 -1.19
CA PRO A 225 -16.56 20.52 -2.37
C PRO A 225 -16.01 21.17 -3.64
N GLU A 226 -16.26 22.48 -3.83
CA GLU A 226 -15.78 23.24 -4.99
C GLU A 226 -14.24 23.34 -5.01
N VAL A 227 -13.63 23.55 -3.83
CA VAL A 227 -12.17 23.56 -3.67
C VAL A 227 -11.58 22.19 -3.99
N VAL A 228 -12.21 21.11 -3.51
CA VAL A 228 -11.78 19.75 -3.82
C VAL A 228 -11.88 19.46 -5.32
N LYS A 229 -12.98 19.86 -5.97
CA LYS A 229 -13.17 19.72 -7.41
C LYS A 229 -12.09 20.46 -8.21
N ALA A 230 -11.81 21.71 -7.84
CA ALA A 230 -10.76 22.51 -8.48
C ALA A 230 -9.36 21.91 -8.28
N ALA A 231 -9.07 21.36 -7.09
CA ALA A 231 -7.83 20.68 -6.78
C ALA A 231 -7.66 19.39 -7.61
N ALA A 232 -8.71 18.58 -7.71
CA ALA A 232 -8.69 17.33 -8.48
C ALA A 232 -8.49 17.58 -9.98
N GLN A 233 -9.12 18.61 -10.55
CA GLN A 233 -8.96 18.97 -11.97
C GLN A 233 -7.54 19.44 -12.32
N LYS A 234 -6.83 20.10 -11.40
CA LYS A 234 -5.43 20.50 -11.61
C LYS A 234 -4.45 19.32 -11.62
N ARG A 235 -4.86 18.15 -11.18
CA ARG A 235 -4.04 16.92 -11.17
C ARG A 235 -4.01 16.20 -12.52
N LEU A 236 -4.90 16.55 -13.46
CA LEU A 236 -4.86 16.04 -14.83
C LEU A 236 -3.76 16.78 -15.59
N PRO A 237 -2.63 16.13 -15.97
CA PRO A 237 -1.64 16.78 -16.82
C PRO A 237 -2.29 17.02 -18.18
N GLY A 238 -2.49 18.28 -18.54
CA GLY A 238 -2.59 18.75 -19.92
C GLY A 238 -3.34 17.87 -20.92
N TYR A 239 -4.64 17.61 -20.71
CA TYR A 239 -5.50 17.24 -21.82
C TYR A 239 -6.34 18.47 -22.20
N ASP A 240 -5.81 19.10 -23.20
CA ASP A 240 -6.42 19.88 -24.25
C ASP A 240 -7.22 21.17 -23.95
N LYS A 241 -6.56 22.26 -24.35
CA LYS A 241 -7.22 23.48 -24.81
C LYS A 241 -7.74 23.27 -26.24
N LYS A 242 -8.79 22.48 -26.43
CA LYS A 242 -9.71 22.53 -27.59
C LYS A 242 -10.72 21.39 -27.49
N GLY A 243 -11.98 21.74 -27.28
CA GLY A 243 -13.12 20.87 -27.61
C GLY A 243 -14.05 20.50 -26.44
N ASP A 244 -15.20 21.17 -26.44
CA ASP A 244 -16.38 20.98 -25.57
C ASP A 244 -17.11 19.62 -25.75
N SER A 245 -16.42 18.51 -26.09
CA SER A 245 -17.09 17.27 -26.44
C SER A 245 -16.79 16.04 -25.56
N HIS A 246 -16.10 16.19 -24.41
CA HIS A 246 -15.75 15.04 -23.58
C HIS A 246 -16.44 14.93 -22.21
N TYR A 247 -17.42 15.78 -21.92
CA TYR A 247 -18.25 15.64 -20.71
C TYR A 247 -19.21 14.45 -20.77
N ASP A 248 -19.52 13.95 -21.96
CA ASP A 248 -20.45 12.82 -22.16
C ASP A 248 -19.83 11.44 -21.97
N VAL A 249 -18.51 11.31 -22.08
CA VAL A 249 -17.83 10.01 -21.98
C VAL A 249 -17.68 9.55 -20.53
N ILE A 250 -17.46 10.49 -19.60
CA ILE A 250 -17.33 10.14 -18.18
C ILE A 250 -18.69 9.77 -17.57
N SER A 251 -19.76 10.39 -18.04
CA SER A 251 -21.14 10.03 -17.63
C SER A 251 -21.62 8.68 -18.16
N ALA A 252 -21.07 8.22 -19.28
CA ALA A 252 -21.41 6.91 -19.86
C ALA A 252 -20.74 5.75 -19.13
N PHE A 253 -19.54 5.96 -18.55
CA PHE A 253 -18.83 4.94 -17.77
C PHE A 253 -19.40 4.73 -16.35
N ILE A 254 -20.22 5.65 -15.86
CA ILE A 254 -20.85 5.54 -14.52
C ILE A 254 -22.22 4.85 -14.58
N LYS A 255 -22.75 4.59 -15.80
CA LYS A 255 -24.08 3.99 -16.00
C LYS A 255 -24.09 2.60 -16.67
N SER A 256 -22.94 1.95 -16.82
CA SER A 256 -22.90 0.56 -17.32
C SER A 256 -22.39 -0.41 -16.27
#